data_cd7a6a4330d9ac048e1522c1ecb65ce8
#
_entry.id   cd7a6a4330d9ac048e1522c1ecb65ce8
#
_cell.length_a   1.000
_cell.length_b   1.000
_cell.length_c   1.000
_cell.angle_alpha   90.00
_cell.angle_beta   90.00
_cell.angle_gamma   90.00
#
_symmetry.space_group_name_H-M   'P 1'
#
loop_
_entity.id
_entity.type
_entity.pdbx_description
1 polymer ?
#
loop_
_entity_poly.entity_id
_entity_poly.type
_entity_poly.pdbx_seq_one_letter_code
_entity_poly.pdbx_strand_id
1 'polypeptide(L)'
;MSEQTNTRQSFSDKWHKNADCAFEQTITEGTDIFNWILTRNGFADPAQLSEFLSKKKRILDAGCGNGRVTALLRKYSDEKTTEVMGIDLVAADVARKNLADAKNMRFETKDLLGDLTDLGKFDFIYCQEVLHHTANPAGAFDNLVGLLEDDGEIAIYVYKQKAPIREYVDDYVRNKIADLPYEDAYRACEQITMLGKALADAKIKIEVPGVDLLEIKGGEYDLQRFVYHFFMKCFWNDELSMNDNVVINYDWYHPQLCTRHTIEEVREWFGRCGLEIVQECVDFYGITIRGKKAGK
;
A
#
# COMPACT_ATOMS: atom_id res chain seq x y z
N MET A 1 -16.47 -19.31 1.58
CA MET A 1 -15.00 -19.24 1.74
C MET A 1 -14.73 -18.39 2.97
N SER A 2 -13.66 -18.61 3.77
CA SER A 2 -13.34 -17.66 4.84
C SER A 2 -12.81 -16.35 4.24
N GLU A 3 -12.99 -15.22 4.97
CA GLU A 3 -12.50 -13.89 4.52
C GLU A 3 -11.00 -13.92 4.20
N GLN A 4 -10.22 -14.61 5.02
CA GLN A 4 -8.78 -14.79 4.80
C GLN A 4 -8.49 -15.57 3.51
N THR A 5 -9.24 -16.64 3.25
CA THR A 5 -9.06 -17.45 2.03
C THR A 5 -9.44 -16.65 0.78
N ASN A 6 -10.55 -15.88 0.84
CA ASN A 6 -10.95 -14.99 -0.24
C ASN A 6 -9.86 -13.93 -0.52
N THR A 7 -9.38 -13.26 0.52
CA THR A 7 -8.36 -12.21 0.39
C THR A 7 -7.05 -12.77 -0.21
N ARG A 8 -6.60 -13.95 0.22
CA ARG A 8 -5.45 -14.64 -0.38
C ARG A 8 -5.66 -14.93 -1.86
N GLN A 9 -6.83 -15.46 -2.24
CA GLN A 9 -7.15 -15.74 -3.64
C GLN A 9 -7.21 -14.45 -4.47
N SER A 10 -7.83 -13.41 -3.93
CA SER A 10 -7.93 -12.09 -4.57
C SER A 10 -6.56 -11.53 -4.94
N PHE A 11 -5.60 -11.53 -4.01
CA PHE A 11 -4.24 -11.04 -4.27
C PHE A 11 -3.43 -11.99 -5.16
N SER A 12 -3.64 -13.31 -5.05
CA SER A 12 -3.03 -14.27 -5.96
C SER A 12 -3.47 -13.99 -7.41
N ASP A 13 -4.77 -13.86 -7.66
CA ASP A 13 -5.31 -13.53 -8.98
C ASP A 13 -4.81 -12.17 -9.48
N LYS A 14 -4.83 -11.15 -8.61
CA LYS A 14 -4.34 -9.81 -8.93
C LYS A 14 -2.92 -9.87 -9.50
N TRP A 15 -1.99 -10.43 -8.75
CA TRP A 15 -0.58 -10.35 -9.10
C TRP A 15 -0.16 -11.31 -10.22
N HIS A 16 -0.72 -12.52 -10.27
CA HIS A 16 -0.39 -13.46 -11.35
C HIS A 16 -0.97 -13.07 -12.70
N LYS A 17 -2.13 -12.37 -12.70
CA LYS A 17 -2.76 -11.88 -13.95
C LYS A 17 -2.26 -10.49 -14.37
N ASN A 18 -1.66 -9.72 -13.46
CA ASN A 18 -1.23 -8.34 -13.68
C ASN A 18 0.16 -8.10 -13.09
N ALA A 19 1.13 -8.92 -13.53
CA ALA A 19 2.47 -8.94 -12.97
C ALA A 19 3.23 -7.61 -13.11
N ASP A 20 2.90 -6.79 -14.08
CA ASP A 20 3.50 -5.49 -14.39
C ASP A 20 2.69 -4.28 -13.84
N CYS A 21 1.56 -4.53 -13.14
CA CYS A 21 0.68 -3.48 -12.66
C CYS A 21 1.44 -2.39 -11.90
N ALA A 22 1.35 -1.15 -12.37
CA ALA A 22 1.95 0.06 -11.82
C ALA A 22 3.47 -0.05 -11.53
N PHE A 23 4.17 -0.99 -12.19
CA PHE A 23 5.58 -1.26 -11.91
C PHE A 23 6.45 -0.07 -12.29
N GLU A 24 6.36 0.36 -13.56
CA GLU A 24 7.11 1.49 -14.11
C GLU A 24 6.83 2.80 -13.34
N GLN A 25 5.57 3.09 -13.05
CA GLN A 25 5.16 4.29 -12.30
C GLN A 25 5.67 4.30 -10.85
N THR A 26 5.96 3.14 -10.29
CA THR A 26 6.54 3.06 -8.94
C THR A 26 8.03 3.42 -8.94
N ILE A 27 8.78 3.08 -9.98
CA ILE A 27 10.24 3.27 -10.03
C ILE A 27 10.68 4.52 -10.80
N THR A 28 9.75 5.17 -11.54
CA THR A 28 10.06 6.36 -12.36
C THR A 28 9.88 7.62 -11.53
N GLU A 29 10.95 8.40 -11.43
CA GLU A 29 10.94 9.70 -10.74
C GLU A 29 9.96 10.66 -11.38
N GLY A 30 9.23 11.39 -10.55
CA GLY A 30 8.27 12.42 -10.97
C GLY A 30 6.86 11.91 -11.19
N THR A 31 6.61 10.60 -11.26
CA THR A 31 5.25 10.06 -11.32
C THR A 31 4.52 10.21 -9.99
N ASP A 32 3.20 10.20 -10.02
CA ASP A 32 2.37 10.32 -8.83
C ASP A 32 2.69 9.24 -7.79
N ILE A 33 2.80 7.96 -8.21
CA ILE A 33 3.05 6.84 -7.30
C ILE A 33 4.43 6.98 -6.63
N PHE A 34 5.46 7.30 -7.42
CA PHE A 34 6.80 7.54 -6.89
C PHE A 34 6.80 8.68 -5.87
N ASN A 35 6.19 9.82 -6.22
CA ASN A 35 6.13 11.00 -5.36
C ASN A 35 5.35 10.73 -4.07
N TRP A 36 4.26 9.95 -4.11
CA TRP A 36 3.51 9.57 -2.91
C TRP A 36 4.34 8.72 -1.95
N ILE A 37 5.08 7.74 -2.47
CA ILE A 37 5.97 6.92 -1.62
C ILE A 37 7.02 7.81 -0.96
N LEU A 38 7.63 8.71 -1.72
CA LEU A 38 8.67 9.61 -1.24
C LEU A 38 8.16 10.54 -0.13
N THR A 39 7.15 11.35 -0.48
CA THR A 39 6.66 12.42 0.38
C THR A 39 5.98 11.91 1.65
N ARG A 40 5.21 10.81 1.57
CA ARG A 40 4.56 10.21 2.74
C ARG A 40 5.58 9.70 3.76
N ASN A 41 6.72 9.21 3.29
CA ASN A 41 7.81 8.74 4.14
C ASN A 41 8.77 9.85 4.60
N GLY A 42 8.47 11.12 4.27
CA GLY A 42 9.23 12.29 4.73
C GLY A 42 10.51 12.55 3.97
N PHE A 43 10.63 12.04 2.75
CA PHE A 43 11.75 12.35 1.87
C PHE A 43 11.35 13.49 0.92
N ALA A 44 12.14 14.55 0.90
CA ALA A 44 11.86 15.71 0.03
C ALA A 44 12.18 15.43 -1.44
N ASP A 45 13.14 14.56 -1.69
CA ASP A 45 13.64 14.24 -3.02
C ASP A 45 14.28 12.83 -3.07
N PRO A 46 14.57 12.28 -4.26
CA PRO A 46 15.22 10.99 -4.43
C PRO A 46 16.62 10.89 -3.80
N ALA A 47 17.33 12.01 -3.68
CA ALA A 47 18.67 12.00 -3.08
C ALA A 47 18.61 11.71 -1.58
N GLN A 48 17.62 12.27 -0.87
CA GLN A 48 17.38 11.95 0.54
C GLN A 48 17.00 10.50 0.75
N LEU A 49 16.14 9.93 -0.12
CA LEU A 49 15.82 8.50 -0.09
C LEU A 49 17.08 7.65 -0.29
N SER A 50 17.93 8.00 -1.28
CA SER A 50 19.18 7.30 -1.54
C SER A 50 20.15 7.42 -0.38
N GLU A 51 20.30 8.60 0.22
CA GLU A 51 21.13 8.79 1.41
C GLU A 51 20.65 7.92 2.58
N PHE A 52 19.35 7.82 2.77
CA PHE A 52 18.76 6.99 3.82
C PHE A 52 19.02 5.49 3.56
N LEU A 53 18.70 4.99 2.36
CA LEU A 53 18.77 3.57 2.03
C LEU A 53 20.23 3.08 1.87
N SER A 54 21.15 3.92 1.40
CA SER A 54 22.57 3.54 1.25
C SER A 54 23.27 3.21 2.57
N LYS A 55 22.73 3.65 3.69
CA LYS A 55 23.24 3.34 5.05
C LYS A 55 22.72 2.00 5.59
N LYS A 56 21.75 1.37 4.93
CA LYS A 56 21.12 0.13 5.37
C LYS A 56 21.83 -1.08 4.77
N LYS A 57 22.07 -2.12 5.56
CA LYS A 57 22.68 -3.38 5.12
C LYS A 57 21.65 -4.41 4.72
N ARG A 58 20.50 -4.44 5.42
CA ARG A 58 19.41 -5.37 5.15
C ARG A 58 18.07 -4.64 5.17
N ILE A 59 17.35 -4.72 4.06
CA ILE A 59 16.04 -4.10 3.87
C ILE A 59 15.01 -5.18 3.60
N LEU A 60 13.86 -5.11 4.29
CA LEU A 60 12.72 -5.99 4.06
C LEU A 60 11.56 -5.21 3.41
N ASP A 61 11.06 -5.71 2.29
CA ASP A 61 9.78 -5.32 1.70
C ASP A 61 8.73 -6.36 2.10
N ALA A 62 7.91 -6.04 3.09
CA ALA A 62 6.92 -6.95 3.67
C ALA A 62 5.57 -6.83 2.96
N GLY A 63 5.20 -7.84 2.17
CA GLY A 63 4.08 -7.83 1.24
C GLY A 63 4.49 -7.26 -0.11
N CYS A 64 5.55 -7.82 -0.70
CA CYS A 64 6.20 -7.25 -1.90
C CYS A 64 5.34 -7.33 -3.19
N GLY A 65 4.27 -8.14 -3.21
CA GLY A 65 3.39 -8.29 -4.39
C GLY A 65 4.17 -8.63 -5.65
N ASN A 66 4.06 -7.79 -6.68
CA ASN A 66 4.81 -7.97 -7.93
C ASN A 66 6.27 -7.47 -7.88
N GLY A 67 6.74 -6.97 -6.74
CA GLY A 67 8.12 -6.51 -6.56
C GLY A 67 8.39 -5.04 -6.94
N ARG A 68 7.37 -4.25 -7.30
CA ARG A 68 7.54 -2.85 -7.71
C ARG A 68 8.19 -1.97 -6.64
N VAL A 69 7.80 -2.15 -5.37
CA VAL A 69 8.39 -1.43 -4.25
C VAL A 69 9.76 -1.98 -3.91
N THR A 70 9.94 -3.31 -3.97
CA THR A 70 11.27 -3.93 -3.81
C THR A 70 12.27 -3.39 -4.83
N ALA A 71 11.85 -3.19 -6.10
CA ALA A 71 12.67 -2.58 -7.14
C ALA A 71 13.03 -1.13 -6.81
N LEU A 72 12.07 -0.34 -6.29
CA LEU A 72 12.33 1.02 -5.81
C LEU A 72 13.37 1.03 -4.69
N LEU A 73 13.21 0.19 -3.67
CA LEU A 73 14.16 0.09 -2.56
C LEU A 73 15.55 -0.33 -3.05
N ARG A 74 15.62 -1.28 -4.02
CA ARG A 74 16.89 -1.68 -4.64
C ARG A 74 17.54 -0.54 -5.43
N LYS A 75 16.77 0.23 -6.21
CA LYS A 75 17.26 1.34 -7.04
C LYS A 75 18.00 2.39 -6.22
N TYR A 76 17.55 2.67 -5.00
CA TYR A 76 18.10 3.73 -4.14
C TYR A 76 19.01 3.22 -3.01
N SER A 77 19.27 1.91 -2.92
CA SER A 77 20.21 1.33 -1.96
C SER A 77 21.52 0.95 -2.64
N ASP A 78 22.57 0.69 -1.85
CA ASP A 78 23.89 0.27 -2.41
C ASP A 78 23.80 -1.19 -2.90
N GLU A 79 23.96 -1.41 -4.21
CA GLU A 79 23.87 -2.75 -4.81
C GLU A 79 24.91 -3.73 -4.27
N LYS A 80 26.06 -3.25 -3.81
CA LYS A 80 27.17 -4.11 -3.38
C LYS A 80 27.07 -4.52 -1.91
N THR A 81 26.52 -3.66 -1.07
CA THR A 81 26.55 -3.81 0.39
C THR A 81 25.20 -4.04 1.03
N THR A 82 24.09 -3.73 0.33
CA THR A 82 22.73 -3.87 0.85
C THR A 82 22.04 -5.11 0.28
N GLU A 83 21.58 -6.01 1.14
CA GLU A 83 20.60 -7.06 0.79
C GLU A 83 19.18 -6.46 0.82
N VAL A 84 18.39 -6.66 -0.25
CA VAL A 84 16.97 -6.32 -0.26
C VAL A 84 16.16 -7.62 -0.36
N MET A 85 15.28 -7.84 0.59
CA MET A 85 14.44 -9.02 0.66
C MET A 85 12.97 -8.65 0.50
N GLY A 86 12.26 -9.33 -0.41
CA GLY A 86 10.82 -9.25 -0.55
C GLY A 86 10.16 -10.49 0.04
N ILE A 87 9.13 -10.32 0.85
CA ILE A 87 8.27 -11.43 1.29
C ILE A 87 6.83 -11.16 0.92
N ASP A 88 6.11 -12.19 0.49
CA ASP A 88 4.69 -12.11 0.18
C ASP A 88 4.02 -13.47 0.40
N LEU A 89 2.75 -13.48 0.78
CA LEU A 89 2.03 -14.72 1.05
C LEU A 89 1.69 -15.49 -0.22
N VAL A 90 1.47 -14.79 -1.34
CA VAL A 90 0.89 -15.36 -2.57
C VAL A 90 1.61 -14.98 -3.85
N ALA A 91 2.52 -14.02 -3.84
CA ALA A 91 3.10 -13.43 -5.05
C ALA A 91 4.63 -13.28 -5.05
N ALA A 92 5.34 -13.87 -4.08
CA ALA A 92 6.81 -13.81 -4.03
C ALA A 92 7.50 -14.39 -5.28
N ASP A 93 6.86 -15.32 -5.97
CA ASP A 93 7.32 -15.89 -7.24
C ASP A 93 7.17 -14.89 -8.40
N VAL A 94 6.11 -14.08 -8.41
CA VAL A 94 5.90 -12.99 -9.39
C VAL A 94 7.01 -11.94 -9.23
N ALA A 95 7.27 -11.48 -8.01
CA ALA A 95 8.35 -10.54 -7.72
C ALA A 95 9.73 -11.10 -8.13
N ARG A 96 10.00 -12.36 -7.80
CA ARG A 96 11.25 -13.06 -8.18
C ARG A 96 11.43 -13.11 -9.69
N LYS A 97 10.35 -13.33 -10.44
CA LYS A 97 10.37 -13.35 -11.91
C LYS A 97 10.61 -11.96 -12.49
N ASN A 98 9.90 -10.95 -11.99
CA ASN A 98 10.04 -9.57 -12.47
C ASN A 98 11.44 -8.99 -12.21
N LEU A 99 12.11 -9.46 -11.15
CA LEU A 99 13.42 -8.95 -10.70
C LEU A 99 14.52 -10.02 -10.78
N ALA A 100 14.40 -10.97 -11.73
CA ALA A 100 15.34 -12.09 -11.87
C ALA A 100 16.80 -11.67 -12.10
N ASP A 101 17.01 -10.53 -12.77
CA ASP A 101 18.34 -10.02 -13.11
C ASP A 101 18.92 -9.07 -12.02
N ALA A 102 18.13 -8.74 -11.00
CA ALA A 102 18.58 -7.84 -9.93
C ALA A 102 19.48 -8.55 -8.92
N LYS A 103 20.58 -7.90 -8.54
CA LYS A 103 21.58 -8.47 -7.62
C LYS A 103 21.25 -8.18 -6.17
N ASN A 104 21.75 -9.07 -5.29
CA ASN A 104 21.57 -8.97 -3.83
C ASN A 104 20.11 -8.81 -3.41
N MET A 105 19.21 -9.57 -4.10
CA MET A 105 17.80 -9.65 -3.79
C MET A 105 17.38 -11.08 -3.50
N ARG A 106 16.44 -11.21 -2.57
CA ARG A 106 15.82 -12.51 -2.21
C ARG A 106 14.31 -12.35 -2.12
N PHE A 107 13.59 -13.41 -2.47
CA PHE A 107 12.12 -13.45 -2.39
C PHE A 107 11.68 -14.76 -1.73
N GLU A 108 10.85 -14.64 -0.68
CA GLU A 108 10.32 -15.81 0.04
C GLU A 108 8.81 -15.70 0.24
N THR A 109 8.15 -16.86 0.20
CA THR A 109 6.73 -16.94 0.54
C THR A 109 6.59 -17.02 2.04
N LYS A 110 6.02 -16.00 2.67
CA LYS A 110 5.83 -15.90 4.13
C LYS A 110 4.49 -15.28 4.46
N ASP A 111 3.90 -15.76 5.56
CA ASP A 111 2.72 -15.16 6.18
C ASP A 111 3.18 -14.20 7.29
N LEU A 112 2.76 -12.94 7.25
CA LEU A 112 3.10 -11.93 8.27
C LEU A 112 2.57 -12.29 9.67
N LEU A 113 1.58 -13.16 9.76
CA LEU A 113 1.05 -13.70 11.01
C LEU A 113 1.72 -15.00 11.47
N GLY A 114 2.62 -15.54 10.65
CA GLY A 114 3.39 -16.77 10.95
C GLY A 114 4.71 -16.50 11.67
N ASP A 115 5.53 -17.54 11.77
CA ASP A 115 6.89 -17.41 12.27
C ASP A 115 7.81 -16.83 11.18
N LEU A 116 8.43 -15.69 11.49
CA LEU A 116 9.35 -14.97 10.63
C LEU A 116 10.79 -14.95 11.19
N THR A 117 11.07 -15.67 12.28
CA THR A 117 12.35 -15.59 12.99
C THR A 117 13.54 -16.09 12.17
N ASP A 118 13.30 -16.96 11.22
CA ASP A 118 14.30 -17.50 10.27
C ASP A 118 14.81 -16.47 9.26
N LEU A 119 14.11 -15.35 9.11
CA LEU A 119 14.53 -14.23 8.22
C LEU A 119 15.70 -13.43 8.80
N GLY A 120 15.92 -13.50 10.12
CA GLY A 120 16.92 -12.68 10.82
C GLY A 120 16.43 -11.23 11.05
N LYS A 121 17.38 -10.30 11.19
CA LYS A 121 17.09 -8.89 11.51
C LYS A 121 17.34 -7.97 10.32
N PHE A 122 16.67 -6.79 10.34
CA PHE A 122 16.72 -5.80 9.26
C PHE A 122 16.93 -4.39 9.81
N ASP A 123 17.73 -3.59 9.11
CA ASP A 123 17.93 -2.17 9.40
C ASP A 123 16.72 -1.32 9.00
N PHE A 124 16.00 -1.77 7.97
CA PHE A 124 14.79 -1.10 7.50
C PHE A 124 13.75 -2.11 7.04
N ILE A 125 12.52 -1.93 7.51
CA ILE A 125 11.35 -2.70 7.07
C ILE A 125 10.36 -1.74 6.44
N TYR A 126 9.91 -2.05 5.23
CA TYR A 126 8.88 -1.31 4.53
C TYR A 126 7.66 -2.20 4.30
N CYS A 127 6.47 -1.75 4.68
CA CYS A 127 5.22 -2.51 4.55
C CYS A 127 4.12 -1.59 4.00
N GLN A 128 3.99 -1.58 2.69
CA GLN A 128 3.13 -0.67 1.93
C GLN A 128 1.85 -1.38 1.47
N GLU A 129 0.68 -0.91 1.91
CA GLU A 129 -0.62 -1.41 1.45
C GLU A 129 -0.87 -2.92 1.74
N VAL A 130 -0.44 -3.41 2.91
CA VAL A 130 -0.48 -4.84 3.24
C VAL A 130 -1.22 -5.14 4.54
N LEU A 131 -0.85 -4.50 5.66
CA LEU A 131 -1.31 -4.87 7.02
C LEU A 131 -2.84 -4.92 7.13
N HIS A 132 -3.53 -3.97 6.54
CA HIS A 132 -4.99 -3.87 6.56
C HIS A 132 -5.72 -4.97 5.74
N HIS A 133 -4.97 -5.84 5.07
CA HIS A 133 -5.46 -7.05 4.40
C HIS A 133 -5.13 -8.33 5.18
N THR A 134 -4.59 -8.22 6.39
CA THR A 134 -4.35 -9.35 7.28
C THR A 134 -5.51 -9.53 8.28
N ALA A 135 -5.67 -10.74 8.81
CA ALA A 135 -6.69 -10.99 9.82
C ALA A 135 -6.40 -10.31 11.17
N ASN A 136 -5.16 -9.88 11.40
CA ASN A 136 -4.72 -9.17 12.59
C ASN A 136 -3.61 -8.18 12.24
N PRO A 137 -3.95 -6.95 11.78
CA PRO A 137 -2.97 -5.94 11.38
C PRO A 137 -1.96 -5.59 12.47
N ALA A 138 -2.42 -5.43 13.71
CA ALA A 138 -1.55 -5.11 14.84
C ALA A 138 -0.58 -6.25 15.17
N GLY A 139 -1.04 -7.50 15.12
CA GLY A 139 -0.19 -8.68 15.34
C GLY A 139 0.85 -8.88 14.23
N ALA A 140 0.46 -8.62 12.96
CA ALA A 140 1.41 -8.63 11.84
C ALA A 140 2.47 -7.54 11.99
N PHE A 141 2.07 -6.34 12.43
CA PHE A 141 2.99 -5.26 12.76
C PHE A 141 3.97 -5.65 13.87
N ASP A 142 3.48 -6.25 14.96
CA ASP A 142 4.31 -6.72 16.09
C ASP A 142 5.37 -7.74 15.61
N ASN A 143 4.99 -8.69 14.75
CA ASN A 143 5.91 -9.65 14.16
C ASN A 143 7.01 -8.97 13.33
N LEU A 144 6.65 -7.96 12.51
CA LEU A 144 7.62 -7.18 11.73
C LEU A 144 8.58 -6.40 12.64
N VAL A 145 8.07 -5.73 13.68
CA VAL A 145 8.92 -5.03 14.66
C VAL A 145 9.88 -5.98 15.35
N GLY A 146 9.46 -7.23 15.59
CA GLY A 146 10.31 -8.30 16.09
C GLY A 146 11.55 -8.57 15.22
N LEU A 147 11.52 -8.23 13.93
CA LEU A 147 12.63 -8.39 13.00
C LEU A 147 13.56 -7.16 12.90
N LEU A 148 13.27 -6.07 13.58
CA LEU A 148 14.15 -4.89 13.55
C LEU A 148 15.45 -5.14 14.32
N GLU A 149 16.57 -4.66 13.76
CA GLU A 149 17.80 -4.46 14.49
C GLU A 149 17.62 -3.40 15.58
N ASP A 150 18.54 -3.34 16.54
CA ASP A 150 18.66 -2.19 17.43
C ASP A 150 19.01 -0.99 16.52
N ASP A 151 18.37 0.16 16.68
CA ASP A 151 18.39 1.31 15.76
C ASP A 151 17.69 1.11 14.39
N GLY A 152 17.04 -0.04 14.14
CA GLY A 152 16.27 -0.30 12.94
C GLY A 152 15.02 0.58 12.83
N GLU A 153 14.56 0.80 11.61
CA GLU A 153 13.38 1.59 11.31
C GLU A 153 12.33 0.75 10.56
N ILE A 154 11.05 1.00 10.83
CA ILE A 154 9.93 0.45 10.08
C ILE A 154 9.05 1.58 9.54
N ALA A 155 8.68 1.49 8.26
CA ALA A 155 7.69 2.35 7.64
C ALA A 155 6.50 1.52 7.17
N ILE A 156 5.29 1.93 7.53
CA ILE A 156 4.06 1.26 7.12
C ILE A 156 3.08 2.24 6.48
N TYR A 157 2.24 1.73 5.60
CA TYR A 157 1.05 2.42 5.13
C TYR A 157 -0.17 1.54 5.34
N VAL A 158 -1.22 2.09 5.96
CA VAL A 158 -2.51 1.43 6.12
C VAL A 158 -3.66 2.31 5.67
N TYR A 159 -4.79 1.70 5.34
CA TYR A 159 -5.99 2.46 4.98
C TYR A 159 -6.56 3.19 6.19
N LYS A 160 -6.87 4.47 5.97
CA LYS A 160 -7.58 5.32 6.92
C LYS A 160 -9.09 5.14 6.77
N GLN A 161 -9.84 5.31 7.85
CA GLN A 161 -11.28 5.48 7.79
C GLN A 161 -11.67 6.61 6.83
N LYS A 162 -12.70 6.37 6.05
CA LYS A 162 -13.18 7.30 5.02
C LYS A 162 -14.40 8.07 5.52
N ALA A 163 -14.81 9.08 4.76
CA ALA A 163 -16.06 9.79 5.02
C ALA A 163 -17.26 8.82 5.07
N PRO A 164 -18.28 9.06 5.92
CA PRO A 164 -19.36 8.11 6.19
C PRO A 164 -20.08 7.59 4.95
N ILE A 165 -20.37 8.46 3.97
CA ILE A 165 -21.03 8.02 2.72
C ILE A 165 -20.14 7.03 1.97
N ARG A 166 -18.84 7.32 1.89
CA ARG A 166 -17.89 6.47 1.21
C ARG A 166 -17.74 5.11 1.88
N GLU A 167 -17.66 5.04 3.21
CA GLU A 167 -17.65 3.78 3.93
C GLU A 167 -18.87 2.93 3.58
N TYR A 168 -20.08 3.51 3.60
CA TYR A 168 -21.32 2.82 3.24
C TYR A 168 -21.33 2.30 1.81
N VAL A 169 -20.94 3.14 0.85
CA VAL A 169 -20.98 2.77 -0.58
C VAL A 169 -19.89 1.76 -0.90
N ASP A 170 -18.67 1.95 -0.38
CA ASP A 170 -17.56 1.03 -0.63
C ASP A 170 -17.84 -0.35 -0.02
N ASP A 171 -18.44 -0.43 1.17
CA ASP A 171 -18.83 -1.71 1.78
C ASP A 171 -19.99 -2.37 1.03
N TYR A 172 -20.98 -1.58 0.55
CA TYR A 172 -22.02 -2.11 -0.31
C TYR A 172 -21.47 -2.75 -1.58
N VAL A 173 -20.53 -2.08 -2.25
CA VAL A 173 -19.89 -2.61 -3.47
C VAL A 173 -19.09 -3.87 -3.14
N ARG A 174 -18.26 -3.85 -2.09
CA ARG A 174 -17.47 -5.00 -1.64
C ARG A 174 -18.35 -6.22 -1.39
N ASN A 175 -19.46 -6.06 -0.68
CA ASN A 175 -20.41 -7.14 -0.40
C ASN A 175 -21.06 -7.74 -1.66
N LYS A 176 -21.05 -7.01 -2.79
CA LYS A 176 -21.59 -7.50 -4.07
C LYS A 176 -20.56 -8.24 -4.91
N ILE A 177 -19.27 -7.89 -4.79
CA ILE A 177 -18.27 -8.41 -5.73
C ILE A 177 -17.22 -9.31 -5.08
N ALA A 178 -17.07 -9.30 -3.77
CA ALA A 178 -16.01 -10.06 -3.09
C ALA A 178 -16.10 -11.59 -3.29
N ASP A 179 -17.31 -12.13 -3.48
CA ASP A 179 -17.51 -13.57 -3.73
C ASP A 179 -17.57 -13.93 -5.23
N LEU A 180 -17.40 -12.94 -6.12
CA LEU A 180 -17.41 -13.21 -7.56
C LEU A 180 -16.08 -13.84 -8.02
N PRO A 181 -16.09 -14.63 -9.11
CA PRO A 181 -14.85 -14.98 -9.80
C PRO A 181 -14.09 -13.74 -10.27
N TYR A 182 -12.77 -13.83 -10.39
CA TYR A 182 -11.91 -12.71 -10.80
C TYR A 182 -12.45 -11.94 -12.01
N GLU A 183 -12.81 -12.64 -13.08
CA GLU A 183 -13.24 -12.03 -14.35
C GLU A 183 -14.54 -11.21 -14.20
N ASP A 184 -15.45 -11.65 -13.34
CA ASP A 184 -16.72 -10.95 -13.08
C ASP A 184 -16.49 -9.75 -12.17
N ALA A 185 -15.67 -9.90 -11.13
CA ALA A 185 -15.26 -8.80 -10.25
C ALA A 185 -14.45 -7.74 -11.01
N TYR A 186 -13.53 -8.17 -11.90
CA TYR A 186 -12.76 -7.28 -12.76
C TYR A 186 -13.66 -6.45 -13.66
N ARG A 187 -14.65 -7.09 -14.35
CA ARG A 187 -15.64 -6.37 -15.19
C ARG A 187 -16.48 -5.37 -14.40
N ALA A 188 -16.86 -5.71 -13.16
CA ALA A 188 -17.57 -4.78 -12.29
C ALA A 188 -16.67 -3.56 -11.93
N CYS A 189 -15.41 -3.81 -11.60
CA CYS A 189 -14.44 -2.75 -11.33
C CYS A 189 -14.11 -1.91 -12.57
N GLU A 190 -14.13 -2.50 -13.77
CA GLU A 190 -13.96 -1.76 -15.02
C GLU A 190 -15.09 -0.72 -15.21
N GLN A 191 -16.34 -1.07 -14.92
CA GLN A 191 -17.46 -0.11 -14.97
C GLN A 191 -17.27 1.05 -13.99
N ILE A 192 -16.81 0.76 -12.76
CA ILE A 192 -16.47 1.78 -11.75
C ILE A 192 -15.31 2.65 -12.22
N THR A 193 -14.31 2.05 -12.84
CA THR A 193 -13.17 2.77 -13.42
C THR A 193 -13.60 3.71 -14.55
N MET A 194 -14.48 3.24 -15.42
CA MET A 194 -15.04 4.07 -16.51
C MET A 194 -15.85 5.25 -15.95
N LEU A 195 -16.60 5.06 -14.85
CA LEU A 195 -17.25 6.17 -14.16
C LEU A 195 -16.20 7.17 -13.64
N GLY A 196 -15.15 6.69 -12.96
CA GLY A 196 -14.05 7.55 -12.48
C GLY A 196 -13.39 8.33 -13.60
N LYS A 197 -13.14 7.67 -14.75
CA LYS A 197 -12.60 8.31 -15.95
C LYS A 197 -13.53 9.39 -16.50
N ALA A 198 -14.81 9.09 -16.64
CA ALA A 198 -15.77 10.05 -17.17
C ALA A 198 -15.89 11.30 -16.30
N LEU A 199 -15.82 11.15 -14.96
CA LEU A 199 -15.79 12.27 -14.03
C LEU A 199 -14.49 13.09 -14.17
N ALA A 200 -13.33 12.45 -14.36
CA ALA A 200 -12.05 13.12 -14.57
C ALA A 200 -11.99 13.84 -15.93
N ASP A 201 -12.46 13.19 -17.00
CA ASP A 201 -12.52 13.76 -18.35
C ASP A 201 -13.41 15.01 -18.44
N ALA A 202 -14.40 15.15 -17.56
CA ALA A 202 -15.25 16.34 -17.48
C ALA A 202 -14.45 17.61 -17.13
N LYS A 203 -13.31 17.48 -16.45
CA LYS A 203 -12.41 18.59 -16.03
C LYS A 203 -13.14 19.70 -15.29
N ILE A 204 -14.16 19.34 -14.49
CA ILE A 204 -14.97 20.26 -13.70
C ILE A 204 -14.35 20.40 -12.32
N LYS A 205 -14.17 21.63 -11.88
CA LYS A 205 -13.90 21.98 -10.50
C LYS A 205 -15.17 22.52 -9.84
N ILE A 206 -15.36 22.16 -8.59
CA ILE A 206 -16.51 22.54 -7.79
C ILE A 206 -16.05 23.16 -6.48
N GLU A 207 -16.69 24.26 -6.07
CA GLU A 207 -16.57 24.79 -4.73
C GLU A 207 -17.60 24.11 -3.82
N VAL A 208 -17.12 23.46 -2.76
CA VAL A 208 -17.96 22.64 -1.88
C VAL A 208 -18.00 23.28 -0.49
N PRO A 209 -19.18 23.51 0.11
CA PRO A 209 -19.27 23.88 1.51
C PRO A 209 -18.84 22.72 2.42
N GLY A 210 -18.29 23.05 3.59
CA GLY A 210 -18.05 22.05 4.61
C GLY A 210 -19.37 21.44 5.12
N VAL A 211 -19.40 20.13 5.32
CA VAL A 211 -20.54 19.39 5.90
C VAL A 211 -20.01 18.46 6.98
N ASP A 212 -19.95 18.96 8.23
CA ASP A 212 -19.33 18.24 9.36
C ASP A 212 -19.95 16.86 9.60
N LEU A 213 -21.28 16.76 9.50
CA LEU A 213 -22.01 15.50 9.67
C LEU A 213 -21.55 14.39 8.69
N LEU A 214 -21.05 14.77 7.53
CA LEU A 214 -20.60 13.86 6.48
C LEU A 214 -19.06 13.83 6.36
N GLU A 215 -18.36 14.51 7.26
CA GLU A 215 -16.90 14.70 7.24
C GLU A 215 -16.39 15.25 5.88
N ILE A 216 -17.22 16.01 5.19
CA ILE A 216 -16.84 16.70 3.96
C ILE A 216 -16.15 18.02 4.34
N LYS A 217 -14.87 18.12 4.01
CA LYS A 217 -14.13 19.37 4.16
C LYS A 217 -14.52 20.33 3.05
N GLY A 218 -14.80 21.58 3.41
CA GLY A 218 -15.04 22.65 2.42
C GLY A 218 -13.79 22.95 1.61
N GLY A 219 -13.99 23.45 0.37
CA GLY A 219 -12.94 23.89 -0.51
C GLY A 219 -13.19 23.55 -1.99
N GLU A 220 -12.23 23.91 -2.84
CA GLU A 220 -12.25 23.58 -4.26
C GLU A 220 -11.77 22.14 -4.48
N TYR A 221 -12.53 21.38 -5.24
CA TYR A 221 -12.20 20.01 -5.64
C TYR A 221 -12.37 19.80 -7.14
N ASP A 222 -11.49 19.00 -7.72
CA ASP A 222 -11.80 18.32 -8.95
C ASP A 222 -13.00 17.38 -8.71
N LEU A 223 -13.95 17.32 -9.66
CA LEU A 223 -15.20 16.57 -9.50
C LEU A 223 -14.94 15.06 -9.25
N GLN A 224 -13.99 14.47 -9.97
CA GLN A 224 -13.65 13.05 -9.77
C GLN A 224 -13.06 12.85 -8.36
N ARG A 225 -12.16 13.73 -7.91
CA ARG A 225 -11.56 13.63 -6.57
C ARG A 225 -12.58 13.87 -5.46
N PHE A 226 -13.55 14.76 -5.67
CA PHE A 226 -14.65 14.95 -4.72
C PHE A 226 -15.49 13.67 -4.55
N VAL A 227 -15.92 13.06 -5.65
CA VAL A 227 -16.66 11.79 -5.62
C VAL A 227 -15.79 10.70 -5.00
N TYR A 228 -14.52 10.60 -5.40
CA TYR A 228 -13.58 9.62 -4.90
C TYR A 228 -13.35 9.72 -3.38
N HIS A 229 -13.19 10.92 -2.86
CA HIS A 229 -12.86 11.10 -1.44
C HIS A 229 -14.07 10.92 -0.51
N PHE A 230 -15.26 11.34 -0.95
CA PHE A 230 -16.41 11.46 -0.05
C PHE A 230 -17.56 10.50 -0.36
N PHE A 231 -17.66 9.92 -1.55
CA PHE A 231 -18.81 9.13 -1.95
C PHE A 231 -18.50 7.67 -2.26
N MET A 232 -17.50 7.39 -3.09
CA MET A 232 -17.11 6.02 -3.45
C MET A 232 -15.74 5.97 -4.10
N LYS A 233 -15.02 4.86 -3.96
CA LYS A 233 -13.78 4.67 -4.71
C LYS A 233 -14.12 4.41 -6.19
N CYS A 234 -13.90 5.41 -7.01
CA CYS A 234 -13.88 5.33 -8.47
C CYS A 234 -12.53 5.87 -8.96
N PHE A 235 -11.46 5.13 -8.65
CA PHE A 235 -10.08 5.57 -8.91
C PHE A 235 -9.84 5.73 -10.41
N TRP A 236 -9.21 6.84 -10.76
CA TRP A 236 -8.65 7.13 -12.08
C TRP A 236 -7.37 7.94 -11.93
N ASN A 237 -6.34 7.57 -12.68
CA ASN A 237 -5.11 8.32 -12.87
C ASN A 237 -4.67 8.20 -14.33
N ASP A 238 -4.48 9.34 -15.01
CA ASP A 238 -4.09 9.42 -16.42
C ASP A 238 -2.66 8.89 -16.71
N GLU A 239 -1.79 8.81 -15.67
CA GLU A 239 -0.44 8.24 -15.80
C GLU A 239 -0.46 6.70 -15.89
N LEU A 240 -1.59 6.07 -15.57
CA LEU A 240 -1.74 4.62 -15.52
C LEU A 240 -2.50 4.10 -16.75
N SER A 241 -2.22 2.86 -17.13
CA SER A 241 -3.02 2.16 -18.12
C SER A 241 -4.47 1.96 -17.65
N MET A 242 -5.40 1.70 -18.57
CA MET A 242 -6.77 1.32 -18.20
C MET A 242 -6.76 0.10 -17.27
N ASN A 243 -5.96 -0.92 -17.60
CA ASN A 243 -5.84 -2.13 -16.78
C ASN A 243 -5.38 -1.81 -15.36
N ASP A 244 -4.34 -0.98 -15.18
CA ASP A 244 -3.84 -0.62 -13.84
C ASP A 244 -4.90 0.10 -13.01
N ASN A 245 -5.63 1.03 -13.63
CA ASN A 245 -6.75 1.72 -12.98
C ASN A 245 -7.85 0.75 -12.52
N VAL A 246 -8.19 -0.24 -13.36
CA VAL A 246 -9.18 -1.28 -13.00
C VAL A 246 -8.65 -2.14 -11.85
N VAL A 247 -7.40 -2.58 -11.92
CA VAL A 247 -6.77 -3.42 -10.90
C VAL A 247 -6.67 -2.71 -9.54
N ILE A 248 -6.46 -1.39 -9.52
CA ILE A 248 -6.46 -0.58 -8.29
C ILE A 248 -7.88 -0.46 -7.69
N ASN A 249 -8.94 -0.41 -8.49
CA ASN A 249 -10.31 -0.48 -8.01
C ASN A 249 -10.66 -1.89 -7.53
N TYR A 250 -10.22 -2.93 -8.24
CA TYR A 250 -10.39 -4.33 -7.84
C TYR A 250 -9.72 -4.62 -6.47
N ASP A 251 -8.51 -4.14 -6.27
CA ASP A 251 -7.75 -4.26 -5.03
C ASP A 251 -8.48 -3.71 -3.79
N TRP A 252 -9.29 -2.70 -3.97
CA TRP A 252 -10.10 -2.12 -2.90
C TRP A 252 -11.38 -2.90 -2.64
N TYR A 253 -12.03 -3.39 -3.68
CA TYR A 253 -13.38 -3.93 -3.57
C TYR A 253 -13.45 -5.45 -3.45
N HIS A 254 -12.52 -6.19 -4.03
CA HIS A 254 -12.61 -7.65 -4.07
C HIS A 254 -12.09 -8.36 -2.80
N PRO A 255 -10.96 -7.94 -2.17
CA PRO A 255 -10.53 -8.56 -0.91
C PRO A 255 -11.56 -8.31 0.21
N GLN A 256 -11.97 -9.38 0.89
CA GLN A 256 -12.90 -9.26 2.04
C GLN A 256 -12.23 -8.64 3.25
N LEU A 257 -10.98 -9.04 3.55
CA LEU A 257 -10.19 -8.36 4.57
C LEU A 257 -9.67 -7.02 4.03
N CYS A 258 -10.25 -5.94 4.52
CA CYS A 258 -9.91 -4.58 4.14
C CYS A 258 -10.24 -3.65 5.32
N THR A 259 -9.41 -3.71 6.38
CA THR A 259 -9.60 -2.90 7.57
C THR A 259 -9.20 -1.44 7.33
N ARG A 260 -9.85 -0.52 8.02
CA ARG A 260 -9.57 0.91 8.01
C ARG A 260 -9.31 1.36 9.43
N HIS A 261 -8.32 2.21 9.62
CA HIS A 261 -7.76 2.55 10.93
C HIS A 261 -7.86 4.05 11.21
N THR A 262 -7.86 4.42 12.49
CA THR A 262 -7.62 5.80 12.93
C THR A 262 -6.12 6.02 13.14
N ILE A 263 -5.70 7.28 13.13
CA ILE A 263 -4.29 7.62 13.41
C ILE A 263 -3.90 7.26 14.84
N GLU A 264 -4.81 7.41 15.79
CA GLU A 264 -4.62 7.08 17.20
C GLU A 264 -4.33 5.59 17.38
N GLU A 265 -5.11 4.72 16.71
CA GLU A 265 -4.91 3.28 16.71
C GLU A 265 -3.53 2.90 16.17
N VAL A 266 -3.12 3.49 15.04
CA VAL A 266 -1.81 3.19 14.45
C VAL A 266 -0.67 3.71 15.33
N ARG A 267 -0.78 4.90 15.92
CA ARG A 267 0.20 5.41 16.91
C ARG A 267 0.32 4.50 18.12
N GLU A 268 -0.79 3.90 18.58
CA GLU A 268 -0.77 2.94 19.67
C GLU A 268 0.07 1.70 19.34
N TRP A 269 0.02 1.20 18.08
CA TRP A 269 0.88 0.08 17.67
C TRP A 269 2.37 0.42 17.83
N PHE A 270 2.79 1.62 17.39
CA PHE A 270 4.18 2.08 17.55
C PHE A 270 4.57 2.24 19.02
N GLY A 271 3.71 2.90 19.81
CA GLY A 271 3.96 3.12 21.25
C GLY A 271 4.07 1.81 22.04
N ARG A 272 3.19 0.84 21.77
CA ARG A 272 3.21 -0.48 22.41
C ARG A 272 4.51 -1.23 22.11
N CYS A 273 5.08 -1.06 20.93
CA CYS A 273 6.33 -1.68 20.53
C CYS A 273 7.58 -0.86 20.93
N GLY A 274 7.41 0.27 21.62
CA GLY A 274 8.52 1.13 22.06
C GLY A 274 9.25 1.81 20.92
N LEU A 275 8.56 2.10 19.80
CA LEU A 275 9.13 2.80 18.66
C LEU A 275 8.92 4.32 18.81
N GLU A 276 9.96 5.10 18.53
CA GLU A 276 9.86 6.54 18.34
C GLU A 276 9.34 6.84 16.93
N ILE A 277 8.24 7.59 16.84
CA ILE A 277 7.70 8.03 15.53
C ILE A 277 8.59 9.15 15.00
N VAL A 278 9.22 8.92 13.85
CA VAL A 278 10.14 9.89 13.20
C VAL A 278 9.49 10.57 12.00
N GLN A 279 8.41 10.01 11.45
CA GLN A 279 7.62 10.59 10.36
C GLN A 279 6.17 10.12 10.45
N GLU A 280 5.25 11.03 10.19
CA GLU A 280 3.83 10.74 10.11
C GLU A 280 3.20 11.55 8.97
N CYS A 281 2.40 10.89 8.15
CA CYS A 281 1.60 11.50 7.10
C CYS A 281 0.21 10.89 7.08
N VAL A 282 -0.81 11.73 7.24
CA VAL A 282 -2.22 11.34 7.12
C VAL A 282 -2.85 12.15 6.01
N ASP A 283 -3.27 11.47 4.95
CA ASP A 283 -3.94 12.09 3.82
C ASP A 283 -5.35 11.50 3.57
N PHE A 284 -5.97 11.84 2.45
CA PHE A 284 -7.26 11.25 2.06
C PHE A 284 -7.20 9.74 1.81
N TYR A 285 -6.02 9.22 1.48
CA TYR A 285 -5.86 7.82 1.07
C TYR A 285 -5.58 6.91 2.25
N GLY A 286 -4.72 7.33 3.17
CA GLY A 286 -4.32 6.47 4.28
C GLY A 286 -3.46 7.15 5.33
N ILE A 287 -2.80 6.31 6.10
CA ILE A 287 -1.91 6.67 7.20
C ILE A 287 -0.56 6.04 6.91
N THR A 288 0.47 6.87 6.78
CA THR A 288 1.87 6.43 6.73
C THR A 288 2.55 6.84 8.02
N ILE A 289 3.19 5.91 8.70
CA ILE A 289 4.05 6.18 9.85
C ILE A 289 5.38 5.48 9.65
N ARG A 290 6.48 6.21 9.88
CA ARG A 290 7.81 5.65 10.04
C ARG A 290 8.26 5.83 11.48
N GLY A 291 8.70 4.73 12.09
CA GLY A 291 9.20 4.73 13.46
C GLY A 291 10.55 4.03 13.56
N LYS A 292 11.29 4.44 14.58
CA LYS A 292 12.63 3.94 14.87
C LYS A 292 12.67 3.22 16.21
N LYS A 293 13.33 2.08 16.26
CA LYS A 293 13.63 1.39 17.51
C LYS A 293 14.75 2.14 18.24
N ALA A 294 14.55 2.42 19.52
CA ALA A 294 15.61 3.04 20.33
C ALA A 294 16.81 2.09 20.40
N GLY A 295 17.99 2.58 20.05
CA GLY A 295 19.25 1.88 20.29
C GLY A 295 19.49 1.69 21.79
N LYS A 296 20.06 0.55 22.15
CA LYS A 296 20.47 0.26 23.52
C LYS A 296 21.74 1.02 23.89
#